data_18ed28bdba39a2c3461ca6ae39cbdc77
#
_entry.id   18ed28bdba39a2c3461ca6ae39cbdc77
#
_cell.length_a   1.000
_cell.length_b   1.000
_cell.length_c   1.000
_cell.angle_alpha   90.00
_cell.angle_beta   90.00
_cell.angle_gamma   90.00
#
_symmetry.space_group_name_H-M   'P 1'
#
loop_
_entity.id
_entity.type
_entity.pdbx_description
1 polymer ?
#
loop_
_entity_poly.entity_id
_entity_poly.type
_entity_poly.pdbx_seq_one_letter_code
_entity_poly.pdbx_strand_id
1 'polypeptide(L)'
;VINRIKKHEKWYWLAVIAVELVLFYSSSMTYKQQTSVPFLEQHLGSNNKPFYHFLSGIRFNYGGKIQSIQNDGYFRFVEFFIRKGAHFGTYFILGLFLSLALYNYFQTHKILSFFIPWTVSTGLAAFDEFHQGLTGGRTPSVDDVMLDSMGALLASLLILLFVYIVNKLKKIPV
;
A
#
# COMPACT_ATOMS: atom_id res chain seq x y z
N VAL A 1 -16.30 11.47 -18.03
CA VAL A 1 -15.28 10.93 -17.13
C VAL A 1 -14.12 10.34 -17.94
N ILE A 2 -14.36 9.44 -18.89
CA ILE A 2 -13.32 8.81 -19.74
C ILE A 2 -12.43 9.84 -20.44
N ASN A 3 -13.02 10.88 -21.05
CA ASN A 3 -12.25 11.96 -21.68
C ASN A 3 -11.41 12.76 -20.69
N ARG A 4 -11.86 12.87 -19.41
CA ARG A 4 -11.07 13.48 -18.36
C ARG A 4 -9.86 12.62 -17.99
N ILE A 5 -10.04 11.30 -17.84
CA ILE A 5 -8.91 10.38 -17.58
C ILE A 5 -7.85 10.56 -18.67
N LYS A 6 -8.25 10.54 -19.96
CA LYS A 6 -7.33 10.76 -21.09
C LYS A 6 -6.59 12.10 -21.03
N LYS A 7 -7.32 13.18 -20.68
CA LYS A 7 -6.75 14.53 -20.62
C LYS A 7 -5.68 14.69 -19.53
N HIS A 8 -5.81 13.93 -18.45
CA HIS A 8 -4.94 14.05 -17.27
C HIS A 8 -3.88 12.96 -17.17
N GLU A 9 -3.66 12.15 -18.20
CA GLU A 9 -2.70 11.03 -18.19
C GLU A 9 -1.30 11.42 -17.69
N LYS A 10 -0.76 12.55 -18.15
CA LYS A 10 0.55 13.05 -17.71
C LYS A 10 0.63 13.28 -16.20
N TRP A 11 -0.46 13.76 -15.60
CA TRP A 11 -0.54 14.00 -14.16
C TRP A 11 -0.57 12.69 -13.36
N TYR A 12 -1.22 11.65 -13.91
CA TYR A 12 -1.20 10.33 -13.28
C TYR A 12 0.20 9.70 -13.31
N TRP A 13 0.93 9.84 -14.43
CA TRP A 13 2.33 9.41 -14.49
C TRP A 13 3.23 10.18 -13.52
N LEU A 14 3.04 11.49 -13.39
CA LEU A 14 3.77 12.29 -12.39
C LEU A 14 3.46 11.83 -10.97
N ALA A 15 2.20 11.49 -10.67
CA ALA A 15 1.81 10.96 -9.36
C ALA A 15 2.43 9.58 -9.11
N VAL A 16 2.48 8.69 -10.10
CA VAL A 16 3.18 7.39 -10.00
C VAL A 16 4.65 7.61 -9.65
N ILE A 17 5.34 8.49 -10.38
CA ILE A 17 6.76 8.79 -10.12
C ILE A 17 6.94 9.38 -8.72
N ALA A 18 6.06 10.28 -8.29
CA ALA A 18 6.15 10.88 -6.96
C ALA A 18 5.98 9.83 -5.85
N VAL A 19 5.02 8.89 -5.99
CA VAL A 19 4.82 7.80 -5.03
C VAL A 19 6.04 6.88 -5.00
N GLU A 20 6.60 6.52 -6.17
CA GLU A 20 7.81 5.70 -6.26
C GLU A 20 9.02 6.37 -5.60
N LEU A 21 9.19 7.68 -5.77
CA LEU A 21 10.27 8.42 -5.09
C LEU A 21 10.10 8.40 -3.57
N VAL A 22 8.87 8.53 -3.07
CA VAL A 22 8.58 8.42 -1.63
C VAL A 22 8.87 7.00 -1.12
N LEU A 23 8.46 5.97 -1.84
CA LEU A 23 8.75 4.57 -1.50
C LEU A 23 10.27 4.33 -1.49
N PHE A 24 10.97 4.71 -2.54
CA PHE A 24 12.42 4.55 -2.65
C PHE A 24 13.17 5.26 -1.51
N TYR A 25 12.78 6.51 -1.20
CA TYR A 25 13.35 7.24 -0.07
C TYR A 25 13.07 6.54 1.26
N SER A 26 11.84 6.12 1.48
CA SER A 26 11.42 5.37 2.68
C SER A 26 12.18 4.04 2.79
N SER A 27 12.31 3.28 1.72
CA SER A 27 13.00 1.99 1.72
C SER A 27 14.51 2.11 1.91
N SER A 28 15.09 3.28 1.62
CA SER A 28 16.50 3.60 1.87
C SER A 28 16.80 3.91 3.35
N MET A 29 15.76 4.12 4.18
CA MET A 29 15.93 4.39 5.61
C MET A 29 16.12 3.09 6.40
N THR A 30 16.99 3.13 7.42
CA THR A 30 17.10 2.05 8.41
C THR A 30 15.87 1.98 9.31
N TYR A 31 15.65 0.82 9.95
CA TYR A 31 14.57 0.67 10.94
C TYR A 31 14.59 1.76 12.02
N LYS A 32 15.80 2.10 12.53
CA LYS A 32 15.97 3.13 13.57
C LYS A 32 15.53 4.54 13.12
N GLN A 33 15.66 4.84 11.84
CA GLN A 33 15.24 6.12 11.27
C GLN A 33 13.72 6.20 11.05
N GLN A 34 13.07 5.04 10.87
CA GLN A 34 11.64 4.97 10.58
C GLN A 34 10.76 4.64 11.78
N THR A 35 11.33 4.14 12.90
CA THR A 35 10.52 3.75 14.04
C THR A 35 9.73 4.92 14.60
N SER A 36 8.42 4.70 14.77
CA SER A 36 7.51 5.65 15.40
C SER A 36 7.32 5.39 16.91
N VAL A 37 7.97 4.36 17.47
CA VAL A 37 7.85 4.01 18.89
C VAL A 37 8.17 5.19 19.81
N PRO A 38 9.29 5.94 19.65
CA PRO A 38 9.58 7.08 20.53
C PRO A 38 8.51 8.16 20.46
N PHE A 39 7.97 8.42 19.29
CA PHE A 39 6.87 9.37 19.08
C PHE A 39 5.59 8.90 19.80
N LEU A 40 5.24 7.63 19.66
CA LEU A 40 4.06 7.04 20.32
C LEU A 40 4.21 7.09 21.85
N GLU A 41 5.38 6.73 22.39
CA GLU A 41 5.67 6.77 23.83
C GLU A 41 5.60 8.20 24.38
N GLN A 42 6.12 9.17 23.65
CA GLN A 42 6.10 10.58 24.07
C GLN A 42 4.69 11.15 24.11
N HIS A 43 3.83 10.82 23.12
CA HIS A 43 2.49 11.42 22.99
C HIS A 43 1.41 10.68 23.78
N LEU A 44 1.50 9.37 23.89
CA LEU A 44 0.53 8.58 24.65
C LEU A 44 0.91 8.45 26.13
N GLY A 45 2.21 8.55 26.47
CA GLY A 45 2.74 8.28 27.79
C GLY A 45 2.78 6.78 28.10
N SER A 46 3.65 6.38 29.01
CA SER A 46 3.87 4.96 29.33
C SER A 46 2.63 4.25 29.92
N ASN A 47 1.74 5.01 30.56
CA ASN A 47 0.55 4.48 31.24
C ASN A 47 -0.71 4.50 30.38
N ASN A 48 -0.76 5.30 29.30
CA ASN A 48 -1.93 5.41 28.45
C ASN A 48 -1.76 4.49 27.23
N LYS A 49 -2.47 3.36 27.23
CA LYS A 49 -2.45 2.33 26.19
C LYS A 49 -3.85 2.12 25.64
N PRO A 50 -4.32 2.99 24.71
CA PRO A 50 -5.65 2.86 24.11
C PRO A 50 -5.88 1.46 23.53
N PHE A 51 -7.09 0.92 23.72
CA PHE A 51 -7.48 -0.39 23.20
C PHE A 51 -6.61 -1.57 23.69
N TYR A 52 -5.85 -1.42 24.79
CA TYR A 52 -4.94 -2.47 25.28
C TYR A 52 -5.64 -3.83 25.45
N HIS A 53 -6.82 -3.88 26.08
CA HIS A 53 -7.57 -5.12 26.31
C HIS A 53 -7.96 -5.81 25.00
N PHE A 54 -8.38 -5.04 24.00
CA PHE A 54 -8.68 -5.59 22.66
C PHE A 54 -7.42 -6.11 21.98
N LEU A 55 -6.37 -5.31 21.95
CA LEU A 55 -5.12 -5.65 21.26
C LEU A 55 -4.37 -6.79 21.95
N SER A 56 -4.50 -6.95 23.28
CA SER A 56 -3.83 -8.03 24.01
C SER A 56 -4.37 -9.43 23.70
N GLY A 57 -5.59 -9.51 23.16
CA GLY A 57 -6.17 -10.77 22.66
C GLY A 57 -5.73 -11.14 21.24
N ILE A 58 -5.04 -10.22 20.52
CA ILE A 58 -4.62 -10.46 19.15
C ILE A 58 -3.25 -11.14 19.13
N ARG A 59 -3.17 -12.27 18.44
CA ARG A 59 -1.92 -13.02 18.22
C ARG A 59 -1.98 -13.70 16.86
N PHE A 60 -0.97 -13.46 16.01
CA PHE A 60 -0.89 -14.06 14.67
C PHE A 60 0.56 -14.19 14.21
N ASN A 61 0.79 -15.02 13.19
CA ASN A 61 2.11 -15.16 12.56
C ASN A 61 2.21 -14.19 11.38
N TYR A 62 3.31 -13.44 11.28
CA TYR A 62 3.65 -12.57 10.18
C TYR A 62 5.17 -12.50 9.99
N GLY A 63 5.66 -12.72 8.78
CA GLY A 63 7.10 -12.76 8.50
C GLY A 63 7.84 -13.84 9.28
N GLY A 64 7.18 -14.97 9.56
CA GLY A 64 7.75 -16.07 10.35
C GLY A 64 7.88 -15.78 11.84
N LYS A 65 7.33 -14.68 12.35
CA LYS A 65 7.34 -14.29 13.77
C LYS A 65 5.92 -14.15 14.31
N ILE A 66 5.74 -14.52 15.57
CA ILE A 66 4.46 -14.29 16.27
C ILE A 66 4.42 -12.86 16.73
N GLN A 67 3.47 -12.12 16.16
CA GLN A 67 3.16 -10.75 16.53
C GLN A 67 2.13 -10.74 17.66
N SER A 68 2.45 -10.10 18.77
CA SER A 68 1.55 -9.94 19.91
C SER A 68 2.10 -8.90 20.89
N ILE A 69 1.23 -8.31 21.72
CA ILE A 69 1.68 -7.39 22.77
C ILE A 69 2.63 -8.09 23.77
N GLN A 70 2.44 -9.38 24.02
CA GLN A 70 3.26 -10.15 24.94
C GLN A 70 4.70 -10.31 24.43
N ASN A 71 4.88 -10.46 23.11
CA ASN A 71 6.22 -10.65 22.50
C ASN A 71 6.92 -9.33 22.19
N ASP A 72 6.16 -8.34 21.66
CA ASP A 72 6.72 -7.13 21.07
C ASP A 72 6.60 -5.91 22.01
N GLY A 73 5.72 -5.99 22.99
CA GLY A 73 5.28 -4.83 23.78
C GLY A 73 4.25 -3.99 23.02
N TYR A 74 3.49 -3.19 23.78
CA TYR A 74 2.35 -2.44 23.25
C TYR A 74 2.72 -1.50 22.09
N PHE A 75 3.72 -0.65 22.26
CA PHE A 75 4.05 0.39 21.27
C PHE A 75 4.59 -0.19 19.97
N ARG A 76 5.41 -1.24 20.03
CA ARG A 76 5.90 -1.93 18.82
C ARG A 76 4.79 -2.68 18.10
N PHE A 77 3.86 -3.27 18.85
CA PHE A 77 2.71 -3.94 18.28
C PHE A 77 1.78 -2.96 17.58
N VAL A 78 1.55 -1.76 18.13
CA VAL A 78 0.79 -0.68 17.46
C VAL A 78 1.54 -0.15 16.24
N GLU A 79 2.85 0.09 16.38
CA GLU A 79 3.70 0.50 15.26
C GLU A 79 3.62 -0.48 14.08
N PHE A 80 3.57 -1.78 14.36
CA PHE A 80 3.42 -2.80 13.32
C PHE A 80 2.19 -2.50 12.44
N PHE A 81 1.02 -2.26 13.02
CA PHE A 81 -0.19 -1.95 12.24
C PHE A 81 -0.10 -0.62 11.50
N ILE A 82 0.48 0.40 12.12
CA ILE A 82 0.68 1.70 11.47
C ILE A 82 1.56 1.54 10.23
N ARG A 83 2.68 0.84 10.34
CA ARG A 83 3.59 0.59 9.21
C ARG A 83 2.92 -0.24 8.12
N LYS A 84 2.24 -1.33 8.47
CA LYS A 84 1.56 -2.18 7.49
C LYS A 84 0.41 -1.44 6.81
N GLY A 85 -0.36 -0.64 7.57
CA GLY A 85 -1.40 0.22 7.00
C GLY A 85 -0.84 1.29 6.06
N ALA A 86 0.31 1.89 6.40
CA ALA A 86 0.99 2.86 5.54
C ALA A 86 1.46 2.21 4.22
N HIS A 87 2.09 1.03 4.26
CA HIS A 87 2.51 0.28 3.08
C HIS A 87 1.31 -0.08 2.20
N PHE A 88 0.30 -0.77 2.75
CA PHE A 88 -0.93 -1.10 2.03
C PHE A 88 -1.56 0.15 1.37
N GLY A 89 -1.67 1.26 2.13
CA GLY A 89 -2.24 2.52 1.63
C GLY A 89 -1.41 3.15 0.51
N THR A 90 -0.08 3.11 0.62
CA THR A 90 0.81 3.66 -0.42
C THR A 90 0.72 2.85 -1.70
N TYR A 91 0.72 1.51 -1.61
CA TYR A 91 0.55 0.64 -2.79
C TYR A 91 -0.87 0.68 -3.35
N PHE A 92 -1.89 0.93 -2.53
CA PHE A 92 -3.23 1.25 -3.01
C PHE A 92 -3.23 2.54 -3.86
N ILE A 93 -2.58 3.61 -3.40
CA ILE A 93 -2.46 4.88 -4.13
C ILE A 93 -1.65 4.68 -5.41
N LEU A 94 -0.55 3.93 -5.35
CA LEU A 94 0.26 3.58 -6.52
C LEU A 94 -0.57 2.83 -7.57
N GLY A 95 -1.26 1.77 -7.18
CA GLY A 95 -2.12 0.96 -8.06
C GLY A 95 -3.25 1.79 -8.67
N LEU A 96 -3.81 2.73 -7.91
CA LEU A 96 -4.84 3.66 -8.39
C LEU A 96 -4.30 4.57 -9.51
N PHE A 97 -3.18 5.26 -9.27
CA PHE A 97 -2.60 6.14 -10.27
C PHE A 97 -2.06 5.38 -11.48
N LEU A 98 -1.46 4.21 -11.27
CA LEU A 98 -0.97 3.37 -12.36
C LEU A 98 -2.13 2.86 -13.24
N SER A 99 -3.25 2.45 -12.63
CA SER A 99 -4.47 2.06 -13.35
C SER A 99 -5.02 3.21 -14.19
N LEU A 100 -5.02 4.44 -13.66
CA LEU A 100 -5.46 5.63 -14.38
C LEU A 100 -4.49 6.02 -15.50
N ALA A 101 -3.18 5.95 -15.26
CA ALA A 101 -2.13 6.27 -16.22
C ALA A 101 -2.16 5.30 -17.43
N LEU A 102 -2.35 4.01 -17.16
CA LEU A 102 -2.37 2.96 -18.18
C LEU A 102 -3.73 2.80 -18.85
N TYR A 103 -4.78 3.49 -18.37
CA TYR A 103 -6.13 3.34 -18.88
C TYR A 103 -6.24 3.54 -20.40
N ASN A 104 -5.54 4.52 -20.97
CA ASN A 104 -5.60 4.81 -22.41
C ASN A 104 -5.07 3.68 -23.29
N TYR A 105 -4.10 2.94 -22.78
CA TYR A 105 -3.44 1.85 -23.53
C TYR A 105 -4.29 0.57 -23.51
N PHE A 106 -5.02 0.31 -22.41
CA PHE A 106 -5.72 -0.95 -22.22
C PHE A 106 -7.25 -0.82 -22.11
N GLN A 107 -7.83 0.36 -22.43
CA GLN A 107 -9.27 0.61 -22.28
C GLN A 107 -10.19 -0.36 -23.05
N THR A 108 -9.71 -0.94 -24.18
CA THR A 108 -10.43 -1.94 -24.98
C THR A 108 -10.30 -3.35 -24.42
N HIS A 109 -9.29 -3.62 -23.60
CA HIS A 109 -8.96 -4.91 -23.03
C HIS A 109 -9.12 -4.91 -21.51
N LYS A 110 -10.34 -5.14 -21.01
CA LYS A 110 -10.67 -5.05 -19.58
C LYS A 110 -9.78 -5.90 -18.69
N ILE A 111 -9.40 -7.10 -19.16
CA ILE A 111 -8.51 -7.99 -18.41
C ILE A 111 -7.14 -7.34 -18.27
N LEU A 112 -6.55 -6.83 -19.34
CA LEU A 112 -5.24 -6.16 -19.30
C LEU A 112 -5.28 -4.87 -18.48
N SER A 113 -6.37 -4.09 -18.57
CA SER A 113 -6.52 -2.86 -17.79
C SER A 113 -6.58 -3.08 -16.28
N PHE A 114 -6.89 -4.29 -15.84
CA PHE A 114 -6.86 -4.72 -14.45
C PHE A 114 -5.52 -5.37 -14.08
N PHE A 115 -5.09 -6.38 -14.86
CA PHE A 115 -3.92 -7.20 -14.50
C PHE A 115 -2.60 -6.43 -14.62
N ILE A 116 -2.41 -5.59 -15.64
CA ILE A 116 -1.13 -4.90 -15.85
C ILE A 116 -0.79 -3.93 -14.71
N PRO A 117 -1.68 -2.99 -14.28
CA PRO A 117 -1.36 -2.13 -13.15
C PRO A 117 -1.09 -2.90 -11.87
N TRP A 118 -1.87 -3.94 -11.59
CA TRP A 118 -1.68 -4.77 -10.41
C TRP A 118 -0.35 -5.51 -10.43
N THR A 119 -0.01 -6.21 -11.50
CA THR A 119 1.25 -6.99 -11.59
C THR A 119 2.48 -6.09 -11.58
N VAL A 120 2.43 -4.92 -12.23
CA VAL A 120 3.51 -3.92 -12.17
C VAL A 120 3.69 -3.43 -10.74
N SER A 121 2.60 -3.05 -10.05
CA SER A 121 2.68 -2.62 -8.64
C SER A 121 3.21 -3.73 -7.73
N THR A 122 2.84 -5.00 -7.97
CA THR A 122 3.36 -6.15 -7.22
C THR A 122 4.87 -6.34 -7.47
N GLY A 123 5.32 -6.18 -8.72
CA GLY A 123 6.75 -6.20 -9.04
C GLY A 123 7.54 -5.09 -8.36
N LEU A 124 6.97 -3.88 -8.29
CA LEU A 124 7.55 -2.76 -7.56
C LEU A 124 7.59 -3.03 -6.05
N ALA A 125 6.56 -3.66 -5.47
CA ALA A 125 6.54 -4.08 -4.07
C ALA A 125 7.65 -5.10 -3.77
N ALA A 126 7.84 -6.08 -4.65
CA ALA A 126 8.92 -7.05 -4.51
C ALA A 126 10.31 -6.40 -4.61
N PHE A 127 10.46 -5.41 -5.50
CA PHE A 127 11.70 -4.65 -5.63
C PHE A 127 11.94 -3.75 -4.41
N ASP A 128 10.91 -3.09 -3.89
CA ASP A 128 10.98 -2.28 -2.67
C ASP A 128 11.42 -3.11 -1.46
N GLU A 129 10.82 -4.29 -1.27
CA GLU A 129 11.16 -5.21 -0.20
C GLU A 129 12.60 -5.75 -0.33
N PHE A 130 13.03 -6.07 -1.56
CA PHE A 130 14.43 -6.43 -1.83
C PHE A 130 15.36 -5.27 -1.46
N HIS A 131 15.05 -4.03 -1.86
CA HIS A 131 15.84 -2.85 -1.53
C HIS A 131 15.89 -2.59 -0.03
N GLN A 132 14.78 -2.76 0.69
CA GLN A 132 14.73 -2.68 2.15
C GLN A 132 15.68 -3.71 2.81
N GLY A 133 15.79 -4.90 2.23
CA GLY A 133 16.71 -5.93 2.72
C GLY A 133 18.20 -5.56 2.59
N LEU A 134 18.54 -4.64 1.69
CA LEU A 134 19.90 -4.11 1.57
C LEU A 134 20.21 -3.03 2.61
N THR A 135 19.19 -2.48 3.28
CA THR A 135 19.35 -1.49 4.34
C THR A 135 19.50 -2.16 5.71
N GLY A 136 20.24 -1.55 6.62
CA GLY A 136 20.51 -2.16 7.93
C GLY A 136 19.26 -2.34 8.81
N GLY A 137 19.11 -3.51 9.41
CA GLY A 137 18.11 -3.81 10.44
C GLY A 137 16.72 -4.19 9.91
N ARG A 138 16.59 -4.51 8.63
CA ARG A 138 15.35 -5.03 8.02
C ARG A 138 15.56 -6.42 7.46
N THR A 139 14.52 -7.23 7.54
CA THR A 139 14.48 -8.57 6.94
C THR A 139 13.40 -8.59 5.87
N PRO A 140 13.73 -8.85 4.60
CA PRO A 140 12.76 -8.97 3.53
C PRO A 140 11.68 -10.01 3.85
N SER A 141 10.43 -9.68 3.57
CA SER A 141 9.29 -10.55 3.86
C SER A 141 8.35 -10.66 2.66
N VAL A 142 8.05 -11.89 2.28
CA VAL A 142 7.03 -12.16 1.24
C VAL A 142 5.65 -11.68 1.72
N ASP A 143 5.36 -11.73 3.03
CA ASP A 143 4.10 -11.26 3.59
C ASP A 143 3.90 -9.75 3.35
N ASP A 144 5.00 -8.97 3.31
CA ASP A 144 4.96 -7.54 2.99
C ASP A 144 4.64 -7.32 1.52
N VAL A 145 5.28 -8.05 0.61
CA VAL A 145 4.95 -8.01 -0.83
C VAL A 145 3.49 -8.40 -1.07
N MET A 146 2.98 -9.42 -0.37
CA MET A 146 1.58 -9.83 -0.48
C MET A 146 0.62 -8.74 -0.01
N LEU A 147 0.90 -8.12 1.14
CA LEU A 147 0.09 -7.03 1.69
C LEU A 147 0.01 -5.84 0.73
N ASP A 148 1.16 -5.42 0.21
CA ASP A 148 1.29 -4.31 -0.73
C ASP A 148 0.60 -4.62 -2.07
N SER A 149 0.77 -5.85 -2.57
CA SER A 149 0.06 -6.38 -3.74
C SER A 149 -1.47 -6.36 -3.55
N MET A 150 -1.97 -6.67 -2.35
CA MET A 150 -3.42 -6.58 -2.05
C MET A 150 -3.93 -5.14 -2.08
N GLY A 151 -3.13 -4.16 -1.63
CA GLY A 151 -3.45 -2.74 -1.76
C GLY A 151 -3.62 -2.34 -3.23
N ALA A 152 -2.64 -2.69 -4.07
CA ALA A 152 -2.68 -2.42 -5.51
C ALA A 152 -3.82 -3.18 -6.24
N LEU A 153 -4.08 -4.43 -5.84
CA LEU A 153 -5.20 -5.23 -6.36
C LEU A 153 -6.54 -4.54 -6.13
N LEU A 154 -6.77 -4.10 -4.89
CA LEU A 154 -7.99 -3.39 -4.52
C LEU A 154 -8.18 -2.12 -5.34
N ALA A 155 -7.12 -1.32 -5.51
CA ALA A 155 -7.15 -0.11 -6.32
C ALA A 155 -7.49 -0.40 -7.79
N SER A 156 -6.82 -1.39 -8.40
CA SER A 156 -7.06 -1.77 -9.80
C SER A 156 -8.49 -2.29 -10.01
N LEU A 157 -9.02 -3.07 -9.05
CA LEU A 157 -10.39 -3.54 -9.06
C LEU A 157 -11.41 -2.40 -8.96
N LEU A 158 -11.17 -1.43 -8.07
CA LEU A 158 -12.06 -0.27 -7.92
C LEU A 158 -12.08 0.61 -9.18
N ILE A 159 -10.94 0.82 -9.84
CA ILE A 159 -10.90 1.55 -11.12
C ILE A 159 -11.65 0.79 -12.22
N LEU A 160 -11.46 -0.51 -12.33
CA LEU A 160 -12.19 -1.33 -13.30
C LEU A 160 -13.72 -1.24 -13.08
N LEU A 161 -14.16 -1.38 -11.83
CA LEU A 161 -15.57 -1.27 -11.44
C LEU A 161 -16.13 0.13 -11.71
N PHE A 162 -15.40 1.17 -11.34
CA PHE A 162 -15.78 2.55 -11.60
C PHE A 162 -15.99 2.82 -13.09
N VAL A 163 -15.05 2.41 -13.93
CA VAL A 163 -15.15 2.57 -15.39
C VAL A 163 -16.33 1.76 -15.95
N TYR A 164 -16.56 0.56 -15.45
CA TYR A 164 -17.70 -0.27 -15.86
C TYR A 164 -19.04 0.42 -15.54
N ILE A 165 -19.21 0.91 -14.32
CA ILE A 165 -20.43 1.61 -13.87
C ILE A 165 -20.67 2.86 -14.72
N VAL A 166 -19.65 3.69 -14.90
CA VAL A 166 -19.75 4.91 -15.70
C VAL A 166 -20.14 4.63 -17.16
N ASN A 167 -19.58 3.57 -17.75
CA ASN A 167 -19.94 3.18 -19.13
C ASN A 167 -21.37 2.63 -19.22
N LYS A 168 -21.83 1.91 -18.20
CA LYS A 168 -23.22 1.38 -18.13
C LYS A 168 -24.22 2.53 -18.02
N LEU A 169 -23.98 3.50 -17.13
CA LEU A 169 -24.86 4.66 -16.93
C LEU A 169 -24.98 5.53 -18.19
N LYS A 170 -23.92 5.65 -19.01
CA LYS A 170 -23.96 6.39 -20.28
C LYS A 170 -24.75 5.69 -21.41
N LYS A 171 -25.03 4.41 -21.29
CA LYS A 171 -25.80 3.64 -22.28
C LYS A 171 -27.30 3.61 -21.99
N ILE A 172 -27.76 4.16 -20.87
CA ILE A 172 -29.18 4.29 -20.54
C ILE A 172 -29.67 5.55 -21.27
N PRO A 173 -30.53 5.43 -22.29
CA PRO A 173 -31.16 6.60 -22.92
C PRO A 173 -32.09 7.26 -21.89
N VAL A 174 -32.00 8.57 -21.76
CA VAL A 174 -32.95 9.42 -21.02
C VAL A 174 -34.19 9.57 -21.87
#